data_6e5b4f533cfa2e46db381bc1f9c73830
#
_entry.id   6e5b4f533cfa2e46db381bc1f9c73830
#
_cell.length_a   1.000
_cell.length_b   1.000
_cell.length_c   1.000
_cell.angle_alpha   90.00
_cell.angle_beta   90.00
_cell.angle_gamma   90.00
#
_symmetry.space_group_name_H-M   'P 1'
#
loop_
_entity.id
_entity.type
_entity.pdbx_description
1 polymer ?
#
loop_
_entity_poly.entity_id
_entity_poly.type
_entity_poly.pdbx_seq_one_letter_code
_entity_poly.pdbx_strand_id
1 'polypeptide(L)'
;MRSFNYSAFKEQKWDSGILGLIAAIYKEAGKQEQYLKQRPQEMEKLVEMAKIQSTEASNAIEGIVTTNTRIKQLVEEKTTPRNRDEQEIAGYRDVLNVIHESFDAIPITQNYILQLHKMLYSHMNNPLAGRTKSVQNYISAAYPDGHTEILFTSLAPNETSEAFDRICEEYNRVIGNLEVEPLI
;
A
#
# COMPACT_ATOMS: atom_id res chain seq x y z
N MET A 1 24.88 7.81 -3.80
CA MET A 1 23.89 6.90 -3.20
C MET A 1 22.92 7.72 -2.35
N ARG A 2 21.60 7.56 -2.52
CA ARG A 2 20.62 8.29 -1.68
C ARG A 2 20.69 7.75 -0.25
N SER A 3 20.70 8.63 0.74
CA SER A 3 20.58 8.26 2.15
C SER A 3 19.12 8.43 2.59
N PHE A 4 18.60 7.45 3.32
CA PHE A 4 17.32 7.56 3.99
C PHE A 4 17.59 7.91 5.45
N ASN A 5 16.95 8.95 5.96
CA ASN A 5 17.12 9.40 7.35
C ASN A 5 15.78 9.85 7.92
N TYR A 6 15.02 8.89 8.39
CA TYR A 6 13.73 9.16 9.03
C TYR A 6 13.87 9.84 10.40
N SER A 7 15.04 9.74 11.06
CA SER A 7 15.29 10.47 12.30
C SER A 7 15.19 11.98 12.16
N ALA A 8 15.31 12.52 10.92
CA ALA A 8 15.09 13.93 10.65
C ALA A 8 13.68 14.41 11.02
N PHE A 9 12.68 13.50 11.03
CA PHE A 9 11.31 13.84 11.45
C PHE A 9 11.19 14.17 12.93
N LYS A 10 12.12 13.75 13.78
CA LYS A 10 12.14 14.10 15.22
C LYS A 10 12.24 15.60 15.47
N GLU A 11 12.98 16.29 14.60
CA GLU A 11 13.23 17.73 14.75
C GLU A 11 12.18 18.58 14.04
N GLN A 12 11.28 17.93 13.28
CA GLN A 12 10.24 18.64 12.56
C GLN A 12 9.15 19.12 13.53
N LYS A 13 8.80 20.40 13.40
CA LYS A 13 7.70 20.99 14.16
C LYS A 13 6.38 20.67 13.46
N TRP A 14 5.49 20.01 14.18
CA TRP A 14 4.15 19.69 13.72
C TRP A 14 3.16 20.73 14.23
N ASP A 15 2.22 21.14 13.38
CA ASP A 15 1.19 22.08 13.82
C ASP A 15 0.13 21.37 14.73
N SER A 16 -0.63 22.20 15.44
CA SER A 16 -1.67 21.72 16.37
C SER A 16 -2.80 20.95 15.65
N GLY A 17 -3.03 21.21 14.37
CA GLY A 17 -4.01 20.50 13.55
C GLY A 17 -3.60 19.04 13.35
N ILE A 18 -2.35 18.80 12.96
CA ILE A 18 -1.80 17.44 12.78
C ILE A 18 -1.83 16.67 14.10
N LEU A 19 -1.38 17.30 15.20
CA LEU A 19 -1.44 16.68 16.53
C LEU A 19 -2.88 16.35 16.95
N GLY A 20 -3.82 17.22 16.64
CA GLY A 20 -5.25 16.98 16.88
C GLY A 20 -5.80 15.80 16.09
N LEU A 21 -5.39 15.64 14.83
CA LEU A 21 -5.77 14.48 13.99
C LEU A 21 -5.19 13.17 14.53
N ILE A 22 -3.93 13.15 14.92
CA ILE A 22 -3.28 11.97 15.52
C ILE A 22 -4.03 11.56 16.80
N ALA A 23 -4.31 12.52 17.68
CA ALA A 23 -5.07 12.26 18.91
C ALA A 23 -6.49 11.71 18.62
N ALA A 24 -7.18 12.24 17.60
CA ALA A 24 -8.48 11.76 17.18
C ALA A 24 -8.41 10.31 16.65
N ILE A 25 -7.42 9.98 15.83
CA ILE A 25 -7.21 8.61 15.30
C ILE A 25 -7.01 7.63 16.46
N TYR A 26 -6.11 7.91 17.40
CA TYR A 26 -5.88 7.03 18.55
C TYR A 26 -7.11 6.88 19.46
N LYS A 27 -7.87 7.95 19.64
CA LYS A 27 -9.15 7.90 20.39
C LYS A 27 -10.15 6.97 19.73
N GLU A 28 -10.32 7.06 18.41
CA GLU A 28 -11.24 6.19 17.69
C GLU A 28 -10.72 4.73 17.62
N ALA A 29 -9.42 4.51 17.48
CA ALA A 29 -8.81 3.19 17.56
C ALA A 29 -9.09 2.51 18.92
N GLY A 30 -8.96 3.26 20.04
CA GLY A 30 -9.30 2.75 21.37
C GLY A 30 -10.78 2.38 21.54
N LYS A 31 -11.69 3.16 20.93
CA LYS A 31 -13.12 2.80 20.90
C LYS A 31 -13.38 1.55 20.07
N GLN A 32 -12.72 1.44 18.91
CA GLN A 32 -12.84 0.27 18.03
C GLN A 32 -12.45 -1.01 18.76
N GLU A 33 -11.38 -1.00 19.57
CA GLU A 33 -10.98 -2.15 20.38
C GLU A 33 -12.07 -2.60 21.36
N GLN A 34 -12.81 -1.66 21.95
CA GLN A 34 -13.95 -1.98 22.81
C GLN A 34 -15.11 -2.59 22.00
N TYR A 35 -15.43 -2.03 20.82
CA TYR A 35 -16.49 -2.57 19.95
C TYR A 35 -16.19 -3.96 19.44
N LEU A 36 -14.93 -4.26 19.09
CA LEU A 36 -14.49 -5.61 18.70
C LEU A 36 -14.82 -6.66 19.77
N LYS A 37 -14.70 -6.32 21.06
CA LYS A 37 -15.04 -7.20 22.18
C LYS A 37 -16.54 -7.32 22.42
N GLN A 38 -17.31 -6.24 22.20
CA GLN A 38 -18.73 -6.17 22.52
C GLN A 38 -19.64 -6.59 21.36
N ARG A 39 -19.24 -6.35 20.12
CA ARG A 39 -20.05 -6.52 18.90
C ARG A 39 -19.25 -7.07 17.74
N PRO A 40 -18.66 -8.28 17.87
CA PRO A 40 -17.74 -8.83 16.86
C PRO A 40 -18.40 -8.97 15.49
N GLN A 41 -19.65 -9.44 15.42
CA GLN A 41 -20.36 -9.65 14.14
C GLN A 41 -20.65 -8.33 13.38
N GLU A 42 -20.92 -7.25 14.10
CA GLU A 42 -21.11 -5.93 13.47
C GLU A 42 -19.78 -5.40 12.93
N MET A 43 -18.69 -5.63 13.66
CA MET A 43 -17.35 -5.24 13.24
C MET A 43 -16.87 -6.03 12.02
N GLU A 44 -17.13 -7.33 11.94
CA GLU A 44 -16.84 -8.15 10.75
C GLU A 44 -17.51 -7.57 9.50
N LYS A 45 -18.80 -7.21 9.58
CA LYS A 45 -19.51 -6.57 8.46
C LYS A 45 -18.89 -5.24 8.04
N LEU A 46 -18.44 -4.44 9.00
CA LEU A 46 -17.76 -3.17 8.71
C LEU A 46 -16.41 -3.40 8.04
N VAL A 47 -15.66 -4.42 8.46
CA VAL A 47 -14.40 -4.81 7.80
C VAL A 47 -14.65 -5.26 6.36
N GLU A 48 -15.68 -6.08 6.10
CA GLU A 48 -16.05 -6.47 4.74
C GLU A 48 -16.42 -5.28 3.86
N MET A 49 -17.23 -4.35 4.40
CA MET A 49 -17.56 -3.11 3.68
C MET A 49 -16.33 -2.26 3.40
N ALA A 50 -15.44 -2.10 4.38
CA ALA A 50 -14.20 -1.36 4.21
C ALA A 50 -13.29 -1.98 3.16
N LYS A 51 -13.17 -3.31 3.10
CA LYS A 51 -12.43 -4.02 2.06
C LYS A 51 -13.00 -3.74 0.66
N ILE A 52 -14.32 -3.76 0.50
CA ILE A 52 -14.98 -3.46 -0.79
C ILE A 52 -14.69 -2.01 -1.20
N GLN A 53 -14.91 -1.05 -0.30
CA GLN A 53 -14.70 0.38 -0.58
C GLN A 53 -13.24 0.70 -0.85
N SER A 54 -12.31 0.13 -0.08
CA SER A 54 -10.87 0.32 -0.27
C SER A 54 -10.42 -0.25 -1.62
N THR A 55 -10.90 -1.45 -1.97
CA THR A 55 -10.59 -2.07 -3.26
C THR A 55 -11.12 -1.22 -4.42
N GLU A 56 -12.35 -0.74 -4.33
CA GLU A 56 -12.95 0.13 -5.36
C GLU A 56 -12.16 1.42 -5.51
N ALA A 57 -11.96 2.16 -4.42
CA ALA A 57 -11.32 3.47 -4.46
C ALA A 57 -9.86 3.39 -4.91
N SER A 58 -9.09 2.44 -4.39
CA SER A 58 -7.67 2.29 -4.74
C SER A 58 -7.46 1.91 -6.20
N ASN A 59 -8.27 1.00 -6.74
CA ASN A 59 -8.18 0.63 -8.15
C ASN A 59 -8.67 1.77 -9.07
N ALA A 60 -9.71 2.51 -8.68
CA ALA A 60 -10.21 3.65 -9.45
C ALA A 60 -9.18 4.78 -9.60
N ILE A 61 -8.34 5.03 -8.59
CA ILE A 61 -7.23 6.00 -8.67
C ILE A 61 -6.25 5.63 -9.78
N GLU A 62 -6.00 4.34 -9.99
CA GLU A 62 -5.12 3.83 -11.06
C GLU A 62 -5.84 3.69 -12.42
N GLY A 63 -7.10 4.11 -12.52
CA GLY A 63 -7.91 3.99 -13.72
C GLY A 63 -8.46 2.57 -13.98
N ILE A 64 -8.33 1.68 -13.00
CA ILE A 64 -8.83 0.31 -13.05
C ILE A 64 -10.27 0.31 -12.54
N VAL A 65 -11.22 0.13 -13.45
CA VAL A 65 -12.65 0.26 -13.13
C VAL A 65 -13.46 -0.93 -13.61
N THR A 66 -14.47 -1.29 -12.82
CA THR A 66 -15.55 -2.19 -13.20
C THR A 66 -16.84 -1.73 -12.50
N THR A 67 -17.96 -2.44 -12.69
CA THR A 67 -19.20 -2.06 -12.01
C THR A 67 -19.15 -2.41 -10.52
N ASN A 68 -19.82 -1.61 -9.68
CA ASN A 68 -19.88 -1.83 -8.22
C ASN A 68 -20.38 -3.25 -7.87
N THR A 69 -21.33 -3.78 -8.66
CA THR A 69 -21.79 -5.17 -8.48
C THR A 69 -20.65 -6.17 -8.73
N ARG A 70 -19.81 -5.93 -9.75
CA ARG A 70 -18.67 -6.81 -10.04
C ARG A 70 -17.59 -6.71 -9.00
N ILE A 71 -17.27 -5.48 -8.53
CA ILE A 71 -16.30 -5.29 -7.43
C ILE A 71 -16.73 -6.09 -6.20
N LYS A 72 -17.98 -5.93 -5.78
CA LYS A 72 -18.52 -6.68 -4.65
C LYS A 72 -18.39 -8.19 -4.83
N GLN A 73 -18.78 -8.73 -6.01
CA GLN A 73 -18.67 -10.14 -6.31
C GLN A 73 -17.21 -10.65 -6.32
N LEU A 74 -16.27 -9.84 -6.81
CA LEU A 74 -14.84 -10.17 -6.84
C LEU A 74 -14.25 -10.16 -5.42
N VAL A 75 -14.59 -9.18 -4.60
CA VAL A 75 -14.12 -9.08 -3.22
C VAL A 75 -14.68 -10.21 -2.36
N GLU A 76 -15.95 -10.58 -2.54
CA GLU A 76 -16.60 -11.71 -1.86
C GLU A 76 -16.26 -13.09 -2.47
N GLU A 77 -15.36 -13.16 -3.45
CA GLU A 77 -14.95 -14.39 -4.17
C GLU A 77 -16.10 -15.15 -4.85
N LYS A 78 -17.21 -14.49 -5.11
CA LYS A 78 -18.39 -15.07 -5.74
C LYS A 78 -18.31 -15.20 -7.28
N THR A 79 -17.18 -14.76 -7.85
CA THR A 79 -16.97 -14.76 -9.31
C THR A 79 -15.49 -14.80 -9.66
N THR A 80 -15.18 -15.20 -10.89
CA THR A 80 -13.82 -15.16 -11.45
C THR A 80 -13.62 -13.89 -12.28
N PRO A 81 -12.37 -13.34 -12.31
CA PRO A 81 -12.02 -12.21 -13.17
C PRO A 81 -12.23 -12.52 -14.66
N ARG A 82 -12.78 -11.57 -15.43
CA ARG A 82 -13.09 -11.70 -16.86
C ARG A 82 -12.08 -10.99 -17.77
N ASN A 83 -11.44 -9.97 -17.26
CA ASN A 83 -10.49 -9.14 -18.00
C ASN A 83 -9.32 -8.73 -17.09
N ARG A 84 -8.40 -7.97 -17.65
CA ARG A 84 -7.20 -7.51 -16.94
C ARG A 84 -7.55 -6.68 -15.70
N ASP A 85 -8.45 -5.73 -15.80
CA ASP A 85 -8.84 -4.86 -14.69
C ASP A 85 -9.40 -5.67 -13.53
N GLU A 86 -10.29 -6.64 -13.80
CA GLU A 86 -10.82 -7.54 -12.80
C GLU A 86 -9.76 -8.48 -12.20
N GLN A 87 -8.72 -8.85 -12.95
CA GLN A 87 -7.56 -9.60 -12.44
C GLN A 87 -6.73 -8.77 -11.47
N GLU A 88 -6.53 -7.50 -11.77
CA GLU A 88 -5.84 -6.56 -10.88
C GLU A 88 -6.64 -6.34 -9.59
N ILE A 89 -7.95 -6.15 -9.69
CA ILE A 89 -8.87 -6.06 -8.54
C ILE A 89 -8.81 -7.33 -7.67
N ALA A 90 -8.83 -8.51 -8.27
CA ALA A 90 -8.73 -9.77 -7.54
C ALA A 90 -7.39 -9.93 -6.82
N GLY A 91 -6.29 -9.58 -7.47
CA GLY A 91 -4.96 -9.58 -6.85
C GLY A 91 -4.85 -8.58 -5.69
N TYR A 92 -5.41 -7.38 -5.84
CA TYR A 92 -5.47 -6.39 -4.79
C TYR A 92 -6.25 -6.90 -3.56
N ARG A 93 -7.43 -7.52 -3.78
CA ARG A 93 -8.22 -8.17 -2.75
C ARG A 93 -7.40 -9.21 -1.98
N ASP A 94 -6.69 -10.09 -2.69
CA ASP A 94 -5.91 -11.16 -2.07
C ASP A 94 -4.82 -10.62 -1.15
N VAL A 95 -4.09 -9.59 -1.62
CA VAL A 95 -3.08 -8.89 -0.82
C VAL A 95 -3.72 -8.21 0.39
N LEU A 96 -4.85 -7.52 0.20
CA LEU A 96 -5.55 -6.83 1.28
C LEU A 96 -6.03 -7.81 2.36
N ASN A 97 -6.53 -8.98 1.97
CA ASN A 97 -6.91 -10.05 2.89
C ASN A 97 -5.73 -10.52 3.74
N VAL A 98 -4.59 -10.83 3.11
CA VAL A 98 -3.39 -11.26 3.84
C VAL A 98 -2.91 -10.18 4.82
N ILE A 99 -2.93 -8.92 4.41
CA ILE A 99 -2.55 -7.81 5.30
C ILE A 99 -3.52 -7.71 6.48
N HIS A 100 -4.82 -7.74 6.25
CA HIS A 100 -5.81 -7.65 7.33
C HIS A 100 -5.75 -8.82 8.31
N GLU A 101 -5.43 -10.02 7.83
CA GLU A 101 -5.36 -11.22 8.66
C GLU A 101 -4.04 -11.39 9.42
N SER A 102 -2.95 -10.79 8.92
CA SER A 102 -1.60 -11.13 9.37
C SER A 102 -0.64 -9.94 9.45
N PHE A 103 -1.13 -8.69 9.49
CA PHE A 103 -0.27 -7.50 9.47
C PHE A 103 0.78 -7.47 10.59
N ASP A 104 0.45 -7.99 11.75
CA ASP A 104 1.32 -8.07 12.92
C ASP A 104 2.46 -9.11 12.77
N ALA A 105 2.26 -10.09 11.89
CA ALA A 105 3.24 -11.13 11.56
C ALA A 105 4.05 -10.82 10.28
N ILE A 106 3.72 -9.75 9.55
CA ILE A 106 4.39 -9.38 8.30
C ILE A 106 5.43 -8.29 8.58
N PRO A 107 6.74 -8.62 8.66
CA PRO A 107 7.76 -7.61 8.85
C PRO A 107 7.94 -6.74 7.61
N ILE A 108 8.24 -5.47 7.81
CA ILE A 108 8.53 -4.53 6.72
C ILE A 108 9.95 -4.80 6.21
N THR A 109 10.06 -5.67 5.22
CA THR A 109 11.31 -6.03 4.55
C THR A 109 11.11 -6.10 3.05
N GLN A 110 12.19 -5.92 2.28
CA GLN A 110 12.12 -6.05 0.82
C GLN A 110 11.49 -7.39 0.40
N ASN A 111 11.88 -8.49 1.04
CA ASN A 111 11.39 -9.82 0.70
C ASN A 111 9.87 -9.93 0.86
N TYR A 112 9.31 -9.50 2.00
CA TYR A 112 7.86 -9.55 2.23
C TYR A 112 7.10 -8.61 1.30
N ILE A 113 7.59 -7.39 1.05
CA ILE A 113 6.96 -6.46 0.12
C ILE A 113 6.96 -7.03 -1.30
N LEU A 114 8.05 -7.68 -1.73
CA LEU A 114 8.09 -8.35 -3.03
C LEU A 114 7.18 -9.60 -3.10
N GLN A 115 6.97 -10.31 -1.99
CA GLN A 115 5.97 -11.38 -1.93
C GLN A 115 4.54 -10.84 -2.08
N LEU A 116 4.19 -9.74 -1.41
CA LEU A 116 2.90 -9.07 -1.58
C LEU A 116 2.74 -8.56 -3.02
N HIS A 117 3.80 -7.97 -3.60
CA HIS A 117 3.81 -7.56 -5.01
C HIS A 117 3.62 -8.76 -5.96
N LYS A 118 4.21 -9.91 -5.67
CA LYS A 118 3.97 -11.13 -6.45
C LYS A 118 2.52 -11.59 -6.36
N MET A 119 1.94 -11.53 -5.16
CA MET A 119 0.54 -11.90 -4.93
C MET A 119 -0.43 -10.97 -5.66
N LEU A 120 -0.13 -9.67 -5.72
CA LEU A 120 -0.92 -8.68 -6.47
C LEU A 120 -1.11 -9.08 -7.93
N TYR A 121 -0.13 -9.76 -8.52
CA TYR A 121 -0.18 -10.25 -9.90
C TYR A 121 -0.52 -11.73 -10.04
N SER A 122 -1.04 -12.38 -8.98
CA SER A 122 -1.31 -13.84 -8.97
C SER A 122 -2.33 -14.28 -10.02
N HIS A 123 -3.25 -13.40 -10.39
CA HIS A 123 -4.29 -13.64 -11.41
C HIS A 123 -3.83 -13.27 -12.82
N MET A 124 -2.59 -12.80 -12.99
CA MET A 124 -2.05 -12.34 -14.26
C MET A 124 -0.69 -13.02 -14.55
N ASN A 125 -0.40 -13.21 -15.83
CA ASN A 125 0.93 -13.64 -16.22
C ASN A 125 1.87 -12.43 -16.36
N ASN A 126 2.42 -11.95 -15.23
CA ASN A 126 3.36 -10.83 -15.20
C ASN A 126 4.76 -11.30 -14.80
N PRO A 127 5.75 -11.28 -15.71
CA PRO A 127 7.11 -11.75 -15.43
C PRO A 127 7.87 -10.87 -14.44
N LEU A 128 7.38 -9.67 -14.15
CA LEU A 128 7.96 -8.72 -13.19
C LEU A 128 7.39 -8.88 -11.78
N ALA A 129 6.38 -9.75 -11.60
CA ALA A 129 5.74 -9.98 -10.31
C ALA A 129 6.76 -10.44 -9.25
N GLY A 130 6.80 -9.74 -8.12
CA GLY A 130 7.71 -10.05 -7.02
C GLY A 130 9.19 -9.75 -7.28
N ARG A 131 9.49 -8.85 -8.22
CA ARG A 131 10.87 -8.48 -8.57
C ARG A 131 11.04 -6.96 -8.54
N THR A 132 12.24 -6.53 -8.22
CA THR A 132 12.67 -5.16 -8.49
C THR A 132 12.83 -4.94 -9.99
N LYS A 133 12.79 -3.70 -10.42
CA LYS A 133 12.94 -3.36 -11.85
C LYS A 133 14.29 -3.80 -12.40
N SER A 134 14.29 -4.23 -13.66
CA SER A 134 15.49 -4.58 -14.45
C SER A 134 15.84 -3.54 -15.50
N VAL A 135 14.96 -2.57 -15.75
CA VAL A 135 15.14 -1.47 -16.70
C VAL A 135 14.98 -0.12 -16.00
N GLN A 136 15.59 0.92 -16.58
CA GLN A 136 15.50 2.27 -16.06
C GLN A 136 14.11 2.84 -16.28
N ASN A 137 13.51 3.41 -15.22
CA ASN A 137 12.21 4.08 -15.26
C ASN A 137 12.40 5.60 -15.22
N TYR A 138 11.57 6.28 -15.99
CA TYR A 138 11.51 7.73 -16.07
C TYR A 138 10.07 8.20 -15.88
N ILE A 139 9.90 9.38 -15.28
CA ILE A 139 8.65 10.14 -15.39
C ILE A 139 8.93 11.21 -16.42
N SER A 140 8.14 11.27 -17.47
CA SER A 140 8.28 12.23 -18.56
C SER A 140 6.96 12.95 -18.84
N ALA A 141 7.07 14.21 -19.29
CA ALA A 141 5.96 14.96 -19.86
C ALA A 141 6.09 14.95 -21.39
N ALA A 142 4.96 14.68 -22.07
CA ALA A 142 4.84 14.87 -23.51
C ALA A 142 4.07 16.16 -23.78
N TYR A 143 4.61 16.99 -24.65
CA TYR A 143 4.05 18.29 -24.99
C TYR A 143 3.35 18.27 -26.36
N PRO A 144 2.41 19.21 -26.62
CA PRO A 144 1.65 19.24 -27.89
C PRO A 144 2.51 19.43 -29.15
N ASP A 145 3.71 19.98 -29.01
CA ASP A 145 4.66 20.17 -30.11
C ASP A 145 5.48 18.88 -30.41
N GLY A 146 5.23 17.78 -29.70
CA GLY A 146 5.83 16.48 -29.91
C GLY A 146 7.14 16.25 -29.15
N HIS A 147 7.68 17.26 -28.43
CA HIS A 147 8.86 16.99 -27.59
C HIS A 147 8.49 16.30 -26.27
N THR A 148 9.44 15.55 -25.74
CA THR A 148 9.30 14.84 -24.45
C THR A 148 10.42 15.30 -23.52
N GLU A 149 10.05 15.71 -22.31
CA GLU A 149 10.99 16.08 -21.26
C GLU A 149 10.99 15.05 -20.14
N ILE A 150 12.18 14.64 -19.68
CA ILE A 150 12.30 13.76 -18.52
C ILE A 150 12.24 14.64 -17.26
N LEU A 151 11.14 14.53 -16.51
CA LEU A 151 10.90 15.26 -15.27
C LEU A 151 11.63 14.61 -14.08
N PHE A 152 11.73 13.28 -14.08
CA PHE A 152 12.36 12.53 -13.00
C PHE A 152 12.98 11.24 -13.51
N THR A 153 14.19 10.97 -13.05
CA THR A 153 14.89 9.71 -13.25
C THR A 153 14.95 8.96 -11.92
N SER A 154 14.35 7.78 -11.87
CA SER A 154 14.40 6.93 -10.68
C SER A 154 15.80 6.34 -10.46
N LEU A 155 16.04 5.69 -9.30
CA LEU A 155 17.29 4.96 -9.05
C LEU A 155 17.58 3.98 -10.18
N ALA A 156 18.86 3.74 -10.45
CA ALA A 156 19.28 2.73 -11.43
C ALA A 156 18.85 1.32 -10.98
N PRO A 157 18.57 0.40 -11.91
CA PRO A 157 18.14 -0.96 -11.56
C PRO A 157 19.10 -1.68 -10.61
N ASN A 158 20.41 -1.55 -10.82
CA ASN A 158 21.45 -2.16 -9.98
C ASN A 158 21.54 -1.57 -8.57
N GLU A 159 21.02 -0.36 -8.33
CA GLU A 159 20.99 0.28 -7.03
C GLU A 159 19.66 0.05 -6.28
N THR A 160 18.61 -0.42 -6.99
CA THR A 160 17.24 -0.43 -6.47
C THR A 160 17.10 -1.40 -5.30
N SER A 161 17.68 -2.60 -5.37
CA SER A 161 17.54 -3.61 -4.31
C SER A 161 18.22 -3.14 -3.02
N GLU A 162 19.44 -2.65 -3.11
CA GLU A 162 20.17 -2.14 -1.93
C GLU A 162 19.48 -0.92 -1.30
N ALA A 163 18.95 -0.02 -2.13
CA ALA A 163 18.21 1.12 -1.62
C ALA A 163 16.88 0.71 -0.95
N PHE A 164 16.25 -0.35 -1.45
CA PHE A 164 15.03 -0.89 -0.87
C PHE A 164 15.30 -1.53 0.50
N ASP A 165 16.34 -2.33 0.64
CA ASP A 165 16.74 -2.88 1.94
C ASP A 165 17.01 -1.78 2.96
N ARG A 166 17.77 -0.78 2.58
CA ARG A 166 18.10 0.36 3.45
C ARG A 166 16.88 1.14 3.92
N ILE A 167 15.90 1.39 3.06
CA ILE A 167 14.68 2.10 3.47
C ILE A 167 13.87 1.27 4.47
N CYS A 168 13.80 -0.06 4.28
CA CYS A 168 13.15 -0.96 5.21
C CYS A 168 13.89 -1.00 6.56
N GLU A 169 15.20 -1.12 6.54
CA GLU A 169 16.04 -1.13 7.75
C GLU A 169 15.89 0.17 8.53
N GLU A 170 16.00 1.31 7.87
CA GLU A 170 15.86 2.62 8.50
C GLU A 170 14.45 2.84 9.08
N TYR A 171 13.42 2.46 8.35
CA TYR A 171 12.04 2.49 8.85
C TYR A 171 11.89 1.65 10.12
N ASN A 172 12.30 0.38 10.08
CA ASN A 172 12.20 -0.53 11.23
C ASN A 172 12.99 -0.04 12.43
N ARG A 173 14.17 0.55 12.21
CA ARG A 173 15.00 1.15 13.25
C ARG A 173 14.28 2.31 13.96
N VAL A 174 13.73 3.22 13.17
CA VAL A 174 13.12 4.44 13.69
C VAL A 174 11.80 4.14 14.42
N ILE A 175 10.96 3.28 13.85
CA ILE A 175 9.69 2.87 14.45
C ILE A 175 9.93 1.98 15.67
N GLY A 176 10.85 1.01 15.58
CA GLY A 176 11.17 0.10 16.68
C GLY A 176 11.77 0.82 17.91
N ASN A 177 12.47 1.91 17.69
CA ASN A 177 13.03 2.75 18.76
C ASN A 177 12.06 3.86 19.24
N LEU A 178 10.84 3.91 18.70
CA LEU A 178 9.86 4.97 18.97
C LEU A 178 10.43 6.39 18.73
N GLU A 179 11.27 6.51 17.72
CA GLU A 179 11.92 7.78 17.36
C GLU A 179 10.98 8.75 16.68
N VAL A 180 10.01 8.25 15.93
CA VAL A 180 9.01 9.00 15.20
C VAL A 180 7.64 8.37 15.43
N GLU A 181 6.61 9.19 15.48
CA GLU A 181 5.22 8.75 15.55
C GLU A 181 4.85 8.00 14.25
N PRO A 182 4.35 6.73 14.33
CA PRO A 182 4.07 5.91 13.13
C PRO A 182 3.06 6.51 12.13
N LEU A 183 2.20 7.43 12.58
CA LEU A 183 1.22 8.11 11.71
C LEU A 183 1.80 9.32 10.98
N ILE A 184 3.07 9.70 11.19
CA ILE A 184 3.81 10.77 10.57
C ILE A 184 4.76 10.22 9.51
#